data_b4a42a85e928e59bfab84666a0b5632e
#
_entry.id   b4a42a85e928e59bfab84666a0b5632e
#
_cell.length_a   1.000
_cell.length_b   1.000
_cell.length_c   1.000
_cell.angle_alpha   90.00
_cell.angle_beta   90.00
_cell.angle_gamma   90.00
#
_symmetry.space_group_name_H-M   'P 1'
#
loop_
_entity.id
_entity.type
_entity.pdbx_description
1 polymer ?
#
loop_
_entity_poly.entity_id
_entity_poly.type
_entity_poly.pdbx_seq_one_letter_code
_entity_poly.pdbx_strand_id
1 'polypeptide(L)'
;EILRCLVGSEMCIRDREHCDVDDFMALISPAAAKYLEPMAQLSKKYTEERFGKTISMFIPLYITNSCTNSCVYCGFHISNPMARTILTPEQIEDEYKAIKKLGPFENLLLVTGENPAKAGVPYLAKALDIAKKYFSNLKIEVMPLKAEEYAELKEHGLNGVICFQETYNKARYNIYHPRGMKSKFEWRVNGFDRMGQAGVHSIGMGVLIGLEEWRTDVTMMAYHLRYLQKKYWKTKYSVNFPRMRPAENGGFQPNVIMNDRELAQLTFAMRIFDHDVDISYSTREPAQIRDNMAGLGVTTMSAESKTEPGGYYTYPQALEQFHVSDERTAVEVEHALKSLGREPVWKDWDVSFDKFTPIR
;
A
#
# COMPACT_ATOMS: atom_id res chain seq x y z
N GLU A 1 23.18 -18.48 16.22
CA GLU A 1 21.99 -19.16 16.80
C GLU A 1 20.75 -19.01 15.91
N ILE A 2 20.47 -17.82 15.40
CA ILE A 2 19.33 -17.50 14.54
C ILE A 2 19.41 -18.18 13.15
N LEU A 3 20.63 -18.34 12.61
CA LEU A 3 20.89 -19.12 11.40
C LEU A 3 20.72 -20.64 11.58
N ARG A 4 20.74 -21.15 12.80
CA ARG A 4 20.36 -22.53 13.09
C ARG A 4 18.89 -22.79 12.81
N CYS A 5 18.01 -21.78 12.95
CA CYS A 5 16.61 -21.88 12.59
C CYS A 5 16.37 -21.97 11.07
N LEU A 6 17.26 -21.39 10.25
CA LEU A 6 17.16 -21.47 8.78
C LEU A 6 17.86 -22.70 8.17
N VAL A 7 18.86 -23.26 8.84
CA VAL A 7 19.77 -24.29 8.26
C VAL A 7 19.94 -25.55 9.10
N GLY A 8 19.78 -25.46 10.42
CA GLY A 8 20.10 -26.58 11.34
C GLY A 8 18.93 -27.39 11.82
N SER A 9 17.73 -26.90 11.65
CA SER A 9 16.52 -27.69 11.86
C SER A 9 15.40 -27.12 11.03
N GLU A 10 14.97 -27.86 10.03
CA GLU A 10 13.60 -27.74 9.50
C GLU A 10 12.57 -27.71 10.66
N MET A 11 12.99 -28.09 11.85
CA MET A 11 12.21 -28.15 13.08
C MET A 11 11.88 -26.79 13.70
N CYS A 12 12.78 -25.81 13.76
CA CYS A 12 12.49 -24.57 14.51
C CYS A 12 11.48 -23.64 13.83
N ILE A 13 11.40 -23.63 12.50
CA ILE A 13 10.35 -22.87 11.77
C ILE A 13 9.08 -23.72 11.62
N ARG A 14 9.19 -25.06 11.58
CA ARG A 14 8.02 -25.96 11.50
C ARG A 14 7.33 -26.17 12.85
N ASP A 15 8.05 -26.10 13.95
CA ASP A 15 7.52 -26.38 15.28
C ASP A 15 6.95 -25.14 16.00
N ARG A 16 7.21 -23.91 15.49
CA ARG A 16 6.56 -22.69 15.96
C ARG A 16 5.44 -22.34 14.99
N GLU A 17 4.21 -22.42 15.45
CA GLU A 17 3.03 -21.96 14.70
C GLU A 17 3.09 -20.46 14.32
N HIS A 18 3.98 -19.68 14.94
CA HIS A 18 4.11 -18.24 14.72
C HIS A 18 5.57 -17.76 14.77
N CYS A 19 5.99 -17.11 13.68
CA CYS A 19 7.22 -16.32 13.62
C CYS A 19 7.02 -15.02 14.42
N ASP A 20 7.93 -14.70 15.34
CA ASP A 20 7.91 -13.45 16.09
C ASP A 20 8.74 -12.34 15.40
N VAL A 21 8.81 -11.15 16.02
CA VAL A 21 9.54 -10.02 15.41
C VAL A 21 11.05 -10.25 15.46
N ASP A 22 11.58 -11.00 16.43
CA ASP A 22 12.99 -11.33 16.48
C ASP A 22 13.38 -12.29 15.35
N ASP A 23 12.51 -13.25 15.03
CA ASP A 23 12.66 -14.09 13.84
C ASP A 23 12.63 -13.27 12.56
N PHE A 24 11.72 -12.31 12.46
CA PHE A 24 11.63 -11.38 11.31
C PHE A 24 12.92 -10.56 11.15
N MET A 25 13.45 -10.00 12.24
CA MET A 25 14.72 -9.26 12.25
C MET A 25 15.88 -10.13 11.75
N ALA A 26 15.88 -11.40 12.13
CA ALA A 26 16.86 -12.35 11.65
C ALA A 26 16.77 -12.58 10.15
N LEU A 27 15.53 -12.78 9.63
CA LEU A 27 15.27 -13.02 8.21
C LEU A 27 15.67 -11.83 7.31
N ILE A 28 15.52 -10.59 7.81
CA ILE A 28 15.92 -9.38 7.05
C ILE A 28 17.41 -9.01 7.27
N SER A 29 18.14 -9.72 8.12
CA SER A 29 19.54 -9.40 8.40
C SER A 29 20.45 -9.64 7.18
N PRO A 30 21.60 -8.94 7.07
CA PRO A 30 22.58 -9.21 6.02
C PRO A 30 23.08 -10.66 6.03
N ALA A 31 23.14 -11.30 7.21
CA ALA A 31 23.56 -12.69 7.36
C ALA A 31 22.59 -13.69 6.71
N ALA A 32 21.29 -13.35 6.63
CA ALA A 32 20.28 -14.18 5.99
C ALA A 32 20.29 -14.10 4.45
N ALA A 33 20.95 -13.12 3.87
CA ALA A 33 20.95 -12.90 2.41
C ALA A 33 21.48 -14.11 1.60
N LYS A 34 22.33 -14.96 2.19
CA LYS A 34 22.80 -16.22 1.57
C LYS A 34 21.72 -17.30 1.49
N TYR A 35 20.64 -17.17 2.23
CA TYR A 35 19.50 -18.09 2.26
C TYR A 35 18.29 -17.60 1.47
N LEU A 36 18.49 -16.67 0.53
CA LEU A 36 17.40 -16.07 -0.23
C LEU A 36 16.55 -17.13 -0.95
N GLU A 37 17.18 -18.16 -1.53
CA GLU A 37 16.45 -19.22 -2.24
C GLU A 37 15.56 -20.07 -1.30
N PRO A 38 16.04 -20.61 -0.17
CA PRO A 38 15.16 -21.26 0.81
C PRO A 38 14.04 -20.36 1.33
N MET A 39 14.30 -19.07 1.53
CA MET A 39 13.28 -18.10 1.92
C MET A 39 12.23 -17.92 0.81
N ALA A 40 12.65 -17.86 -0.46
CA ALA A 40 11.73 -17.76 -1.59
C ALA A 40 10.80 -18.99 -1.68
N GLN A 41 11.34 -20.20 -1.52
CA GLN A 41 10.57 -21.43 -1.55
C GLN A 41 9.53 -21.48 -0.41
N LEU A 42 9.93 -21.08 0.79
CA LEU A 42 9.04 -21.04 1.94
C LEU A 42 7.97 -19.94 1.79
N SER A 43 8.36 -18.75 1.32
CA SER A 43 7.45 -17.65 1.00
C SER A 43 6.42 -18.07 -0.06
N LYS A 44 6.86 -18.73 -1.14
CA LYS A 44 5.97 -19.29 -2.16
C LYS A 44 4.95 -20.25 -1.54
N LYS A 45 5.44 -21.21 -0.73
CA LYS A 45 4.58 -22.19 -0.06
C LYS A 45 3.48 -21.51 0.75
N TYR A 46 3.83 -20.58 1.64
CA TYR A 46 2.85 -19.87 2.47
C TYR A 46 1.92 -18.97 1.65
N THR A 47 2.42 -18.36 0.58
CA THR A 47 1.58 -17.58 -0.33
C THR A 47 0.55 -18.48 -1.00
N GLU A 48 0.95 -19.65 -1.52
CA GLU A 48 0.03 -20.58 -2.20
C GLU A 48 -0.95 -21.25 -1.23
N GLU A 49 -0.54 -21.53 0.00
CA GLU A 49 -1.43 -22.07 1.05
C GLU A 49 -2.53 -21.10 1.46
N ARG A 50 -2.24 -19.78 1.49
CA ARG A 50 -3.18 -18.76 1.97
C ARG A 50 -3.94 -18.03 0.87
N PHE A 51 -3.33 -17.80 -0.27
CA PHE A 51 -3.88 -17.00 -1.37
C PHE A 51 -4.03 -17.79 -2.68
N GLY A 52 -3.59 -19.04 -2.70
CA GLY A 52 -3.61 -19.84 -3.93
C GLY A 52 -2.72 -19.21 -5.00
N LYS A 53 -3.25 -19.13 -6.21
CA LYS A 53 -2.57 -18.52 -7.37
C LYS A 53 -3.05 -17.08 -7.65
N THR A 54 -3.91 -16.54 -6.80
CA THR A 54 -4.58 -15.27 -7.06
C THR A 54 -3.66 -14.08 -6.82
N ILE A 55 -3.80 -13.07 -7.67
CA ILE A 55 -3.21 -11.73 -7.50
C ILE A 55 -4.36 -10.72 -7.59
N SER A 56 -4.66 -10.05 -6.47
CA SER A 56 -5.68 -9.01 -6.44
C SER A 56 -5.22 -7.78 -7.20
N MET A 57 -6.04 -7.31 -8.14
CA MET A 57 -5.71 -6.19 -9.00
C MET A 57 -6.47 -4.94 -8.56
N PHE A 58 -5.77 -3.80 -8.48
CA PHE A 58 -6.38 -2.51 -8.16
C PHE A 58 -5.87 -1.38 -9.05
N ILE A 59 -6.60 -0.27 -9.07
CA ILE A 59 -6.20 0.93 -9.79
C ILE A 59 -6.25 2.15 -8.85
N PRO A 60 -5.18 2.96 -8.76
CA PRO A 60 -5.24 4.22 -8.04
C PRO A 60 -5.86 5.31 -8.91
N LEU A 61 -6.67 6.18 -8.33
CA LEU A 61 -7.10 7.43 -8.94
C LEU A 61 -6.76 8.60 -8.03
N TYR A 62 -5.94 9.49 -8.53
CA TYR A 62 -5.62 10.76 -7.88
C TYR A 62 -6.73 11.78 -8.20
N ILE A 63 -7.43 12.24 -7.18
CA ILE A 63 -8.52 13.21 -7.33
C ILE A 63 -8.10 14.65 -6.99
N THR A 64 -6.93 14.82 -6.36
CA THR A 64 -6.31 16.13 -6.14
C THR A 64 -4.84 16.04 -5.77
N ASN A 65 -4.04 16.98 -6.26
CA ASN A 65 -2.65 17.23 -5.83
C ASN A 65 -2.53 18.40 -4.83
N SER A 66 -3.67 18.96 -4.38
CA SER A 66 -3.66 20.04 -3.39
C SER A 66 -3.18 19.50 -2.05
N CYS A 67 -2.03 19.99 -1.59
CA CYS A 67 -1.40 19.54 -0.34
C CYS A 67 -0.90 20.75 0.47
N THR A 68 -0.99 20.65 1.80
CA THR A 68 -0.50 21.68 2.75
C THR A 68 0.81 21.30 3.41
N ASN A 69 1.32 20.09 3.14
CA ASN A 69 2.57 19.60 3.69
C ASN A 69 3.77 19.97 2.80
N SER A 70 4.98 19.93 3.38
CA SER A 70 6.24 20.17 2.68
C SER A 70 7.18 18.95 2.78
N CYS A 71 6.66 17.75 2.43
CA CYS A 71 7.48 16.54 2.41
C CYS A 71 8.57 16.66 1.35
N VAL A 72 9.84 16.48 1.74
CA VAL A 72 11.01 16.75 0.88
C VAL A 72 11.13 15.84 -0.33
N TYR A 73 10.45 14.70 -0.32
CA TYR A 73 10.51 13.65 -1.34
C TYR A 73 9.27 13.58 -2.26
N CYS A 74 8.26 14.44 -2.04
CA CYS A 74 6.97 14.33 -2.69
C CYS A 74 6.76 15.45 -3.72
N GLY A 75 6.39 15.12 -4.95
CA GLY A 75 6.07 16.10 -5.99
C GLY A 75 4.92 17.04 -5.62
N PHE A 76 4.01 16.62 -4.74
CA PHE A 76 2.87 17.44 -4.30
C PHE A 76 3.17 18.40 -3.14
N HIS A 77 4.41 18.50 -2.66
CA HIS A 77 4.74 19.40 -1.55
C HIS A 77 4.36 20.85 -1.83
N ILE A 78 3.94 21.59 -0.79
CA ILE A 78 3.32 22.91 -0.94
C ILE A 78 4.20 23.93 -1.68
N SER A 79 5.52 23.82 -1.55
CA SER A 79 6.47 24.76 -2.17
C SER A 79 6.80 24.40 -3.63
N ASN A 80 6.31 23.28 -4.16
CA ASN A 80 6.54 22.93 -5.55
C ASN A 80 5.66 23.81 -6.46
N PRO A 81 6.27 24.54 -7.43
CA PRO A 81 5.55 25.43 -8.35
C PRO A 81 4.79 24.63 -9.42
N MET A 82 3.72 23.96 -9.03
CA MET A 82 2.86 23.19 -9.91
C MET A 82 1.42 23.67 -9.84
N ALA A 83 0.66 23.48 -10.92
CA ALA A 83 -0.78 23.71 -10.93
C ALA A 83 -1.46 22.81 -9.90
N ARG A 84 -2.31 23.39 -9.05
CA ARG A 84 -3.07 22.65 -8.03
C ARG A 84 -4.46 22.33 -8.57
N THR A 85 -4.71 21.06 -8.75
CA THR A 85 -5.95 20.52 -9.30
C THR A 85 -6.78 19.86 -8.21
N ILE A 86 -8.09 20.13 -8.23
CA ILE A 86 -9.09 19.44 -7.41
C ILE A 86 -10.20 19.09 -8.37
N LEU A 87 -10.44 17.81 -8.61
CA LEU A 87 -11.48 17.37 -9.55
C LEU A 87 -12.87 17.70 -9.01
N THR A 88 -13.76 18.17 -9.89
CA THR A 88 -15.17 18.28 -9.55
C THR A 88 -15.83 16.90 -9.48
N PRO A 89 -17.02 16.77 -8.86
CA PRO A 89 -17.76 15.52 -8.85
C PRO A 89 -18.00 14.93 -10.25
N GLU A 90 -18.27 15.80 -11.24
CA GLU A 90 -18.48 15.41 -12.64
C GLU A 90 -17.19 14.88 -13.26
N GLN A 91 -16.07 15.55 -13.04
CA GLN A 91 -14.75 15.08 -13.49
C GLN A 91 -14.37 13.74 -12.84
N ILE A 92 -14.64 13.57 -11.54
CA ILE A 92 -14.42 12.29 -10.83
C ILE A 92 -15.25 11.17 -11.49
N GLU A 93 -16.51 11.43 -11.81
CA GLU A 93 -17.36 10.44 -12.48
C GLU A 93 -16.85 10.09 -13.88
N ASP A 94 -16.32 11.06 -14.63
CA ASP A 94 -15.74 10.81 -15.95
C ASP A 94 -14.45 9.98 -15.86
N GLU A 95 -13.61 10.20 -14.82
CA GLU A 95 -12.46 9.34 -14.52
C GLU A 95 -12.91 7.90 -14.23
N TYR A 96 -13.95 7.68 -13.43
CA TYR A 96 -14.49 6.34 -13.17
C TYR A 96 -14.95 5.63 -14.44
N LYS A 97 -15.66 6.34 -15.31
CA LYS A 97 -16.08 5.81 -16.62
C LYS A 97 -14.89 5.47 -17.51
N ALA A 98 -13.83 6.29 -17.49
CA ALA A 98 -12.61 6.02 -18.22
C ALA A 98 -11.91 4.76 -17.69
N ILE A 99 -11.73 4.64 -16.38
CA ILE A 99 -11.14 3.46 -15.74
C ILE A 99 -11.91 2.17 -16.10
N LYS A 100 -13.24 2.20 -16.10
CA LYS A 100 -14.05 1.03 -16.48
C LYS A 100 -13.89 0.60 -17.94
N LYS A 101 -13.35 1.46 -18.81
CA LYS A 101 -13.00 1.10 -20.20
C LYS A 101 -11.62 0.48 -20.33
N LEU A 102 -10.69 0.71 -19.35
CA LEU A 102 -9.34 0.15 -19.36
C LEU A 102 -9.34 -1.32 -18.95
N GLY A 103 -10.27 -1.74 -18.11
CA GLY A 103 -10.35 -3.11 -17.62
C GLY A 103 -11.46 -3.33 -16.60
N PRO A 104 -11.65 -4.57 -16.16
CA PRO A 104 -12.74 -4.95 -15.26
C PRO A 104 -12.43 -4.60 -13.79
N PHE A 105 -11.76 -3.48 -13.53
CA PHE A 105 -11.40 -3.03 -12.18
C PHE A 105 -12.63 -2.87 -11.28
N GLU A 106 -12.59 -3.51 -10.12
CA GLU A 106 -13.57 -3.38 -9.04
C GLU A 106 -12.92 -2.85 -7.75
N ASN A 107 -11.58 -2.90 -7.65
CA ASN A 107 -10.81 -2.39 -6.52
C ASN A 107 -10.25 -1.01 -6.88
N LEU A 108 -10.83 0.04 -6.32
CA LEU A 108 -10.41 1.43 -6.53
C LEU A 108 -9.67 1.95 -5.30
N LEU A 109 -8.54 2.63 -5.52
CA LEU A 109 -7.82 3.39 -4.49
C LEU A 109 -7.89 4.89 -4.82
N LEU A 110 -8.68 5.66 -4.08
CA LEU A 110 -8.70 7.12 -4.20
C LEU A 110 -7.53 7.75 -3.45
N VAL A 111 -6.75 8.56 -4.15
CA VAL A 111 -5.56 9.21 -3.59
C VAL A 111 -5.72 10.73 -3.61
N THR A 112 -5.31 11.40 -2.53
CA THR A 112 -5.32 12.85 -2.43
C THR A 112 -4.01 13.42 -1.90
N GLY A 113 -3.70 14.65 -2.29
CA GLY A 113 -2.85 15.50 -1.46
C GLY A 113 -3.55 15.81 -0.13
N GLU A 114 -2.78 16.05 0.92
CA GLU A 114 -3.31 16.30 2.26
C GLU A 114 -3.70 17.79 2.43
N ASN A 115 -4.95 18.12 2.10
CA ASN A 115 -5.53 19.46 2.29
C ASN A 115 -6.94 19.34 2.88
N PRO A 116 -7.09 19.34 4.23
CA PRO A 116 -8.38 19.11 4.87
C PRO A 116 -9.43 20.18 4.54
N ALA A 117 -9.02 21.40 4.23
CA ALA A 117 -9.95 22.47 3.90
C ALA A 117 -10.58 22.33 2.51
N LYS A 118 -9.91 21.67 1.57
CA LYS A 118 -10.33 21.54 0.18
C LYS A 118 -10.71 20.11 -0.22
N ALA A 119 -10.08 19.12 0.38
CA ALA A 119 -10.27 17.70 0.11
C ALA A 119 -10.52 16.92 1.42
N GLY A 120 -11.34 17.48 2.30
CA GLY A 120 -11.75 16.87 3.56
C GLY A 120 -12.87 15.85 3.39
N VAL A 121 -13.46 15.44 4.52
CA VAL A 121 -14.47 14.37 4.61
C VAL A 121 -15.65 14.60 3.65
N PRO A 122 -16.26 15.80 3.53
CA PRO A 122 -17.38 15.99 2.61
C PRO A 122 -17.02 15.74 1.13
N TYR A 123 -15.80 16.09 0.73
CA TYR A 123 -15.31 15.85 -0.63
C TYR A 123 -15.07 14.34 -0.87
N LEU A 124 -14.45 13.66 0.09
CA LEU A 124 -14.23 12.22 0.03
C LEU A 124 -15.53 11.43 0.02
N ALA A 125 -16.50 11.82 0.87
CA ALA A 125 -17.83 11.20 0.93
C ALA A 125 -18.54 11.30 -0.43
N LYS A 126 -18.49 12.48 -1.08
CA LYS A 126 -19.06 12.67 -2.41
C LYS A 126 -18.39 11.81 -3.47
N ALA A 127 -17.06 11.72 -3.45
CA ALA A 127 -16.31 10.86 -4.36
C ALA A 127 -16.67 9.38 -4.18
N LEU A 128 -16.76 8.91 -2.93
CA LEU A 128 -17.14 7.53 -2.58
C LEU A 128 -18.60 7.23 -3.01
N ASP A 129 -19.54 8.15 -2.81
CA ASP A 129 -20.94 7.99 -3.23
C ASP A 129 -21.09 7.80 -4.73
N ILE A 130 -20.24 8.47 -5.51
CA ILE A 130 -20.21 8.28 -6.97
C ILE A 130 -19.55 6.94 -7.29
N ALA A 131 -18.42 6.63 -6.61
CA ALA A 131 -17.63 5.42 -6.86
C ALA A 131 -18.43 4.12 -6.66
N LYS A 132 -19.34 4.07 -5.67
CA LYS A 132 -20.22 2.89 -5.41
C LYS A 132 -21.03 2.43 -6.64
N LYS A 133 -21.24 3.29 -7.63
CA LYS A 133 -21.95 2.94 -8.88
C LYS A 133 -21.08 2.14 -9.84
N TYR A 134 -19.75 2.22 -9.67
CA TYR A 134 -18.77 1.69 -10.61
C TYR A 134 -17.87 0.60 -10.03
N PHE A 135 -17.62 0.62 -8.71
CA PHE A 135 -16.64 -0.24 -8.05
C PHE A 135 -17.22 -0.87 -6.79
N SER A 136 -16.83 -2.09 -6.49
CA SER A 136 -17.30 -2.84 -5.32
C SER A 136 -16.38 -2.69 -4.10
N ASN A 137 -15.09 -2.41 -4.28
CA ASN A 137 -14.12 -2.27 -3.19
C ASN A 137 -13.45 -0.88 -3.25
N LEU A 138 -13.76 -0.05 -2.28
CA LEU A 138 -13.35 1.36 -2.24
C LEU A 138 -12.33 1.58 -1.11
N LYS A 139 -11.12 1.96 -1.48
CA LYS A 139 -10.06 2.32 -0.55
C LYS A 139 -9.66 3.78 -0.73
N ILE A 140 -9.14 4.38 0.32
CA ILE A 140 -8.58 5.73 0.28
C ILE A 140 -7.14 5.74 0.76
N GLU A 141 -6.30 6.58 0.17
CA GLU A 141 -4.97 6.96 0.62
C GLU A 141 -4.94 8.48 0.78
N VAL A 142 -5.22 8.94 1.98
CA VAL A 142 -5.44 10.35 2.31
C VAL A 142 -4.74 10.70 3.63
N MET A 143 -4.86 11.95 4.07
CA MET A 143 -4.41 12.33 5.42
C MET A 143 -5.08 11.47 6.50
N PRO A 144 -4.39 11.17 7.62
CA PRO A 144 -5.03 10.53 8.75
C PRO A 144 -6.21 11.36 9.30
N LEU A 145 -7.35 10.71 9.43
CA LEU A 145 -8.61 11.29 9.91
C LEU A 145 -8.86 10.94 11.38
N LYS A 146 -9.93 11.50 11.96
CA LYS A 146 -10.47 11.08 13.25
C LYS A 146 -11.25 9.77 13.09
N ALA A 147 -11.49 9.07 14.20
CA ALA A 147 -12.25 7.81 14.17
C ALA A 147 -13.70 8.03 13.68
N GLU A 148 -14.34 9.11 14.11
CA GLU A 148 -15.69 9.49 13.71
C GLU A 148 -15.76 9.79 12.20
N GLU A 149 -14.73 10.43 11.65
CA GLU A 149 -14.62 10.77 10.23
C GLU A 149 -14.45 9.51 9.36
N TYR A 150 -13.68 8.52 9.83
CA TYR A 150 -13.61 7.22 9.15
C TYR A 150 -14.95 6.47 9.24
N ALA A 151 -15.64 6.52 10.39
CA ALA A 151 -16.96 5.91 10.56
C ALA A 151 -17.98 6.53 9.60
N GLU A 152 -17.97 7.87 9.46
CA GLU A 152 -18.80 8.57 8.47
C GLU A 152 -18.51 8.10 7.03
N LEU A 153 -17.24 8.01 6.62
CA LEU A 153 -16.88 7.55 5.27
C LEU A 153 -17.28 6.10 4.99
N LYS A 154 -17.37 5.25 6.01
CA LYS A 154 -17.89 3.87 5.87
C LYS A 154 -19.36 3.87 5.43
N GLU A 155 -20.19 4.78 5.91
CA GLU A 155 -21.58 4.92 5.45
C GLU A 155 -21.64 5.31 3.97
N HIS A 156 -20.59 5.95 3.46
CA HIS A 156 -20.40 6.28 2.05
C HIS A 156 -19.75 5.15 1.22
N GLY A 157 -19.49 3.98 1.84
CA GLY A 157 -18.99 2.79 1.14
C GLY A 157 -17.48 2.58 1.24
N LEU A 158 -16.79 3.25 2.16
CA LEU A 158 -15.37 3.03 2.40
C LEU A 158 -15.13 1.62 2.98
N ASN A 159 -14.31 0.81 2.30
CA ASN A 159 -13.89 -0.51 2.75
C ASN A 159 -12.49 -0.49 3.39
N GLY A 160 -11.57 0.32 2.88
CA GLY A 160 -10.21 0.29 3.37
C GLY A 160 -9.49 1.64 3.33
N VAL A 161 -8.47 1.74 4.16
CA VAL A 161 -7.60 2.92 4.25
C VAL A 161 -6.15 2.49 4.14
N ILE A 162 -5.39 3.15 3.27
CA ILE A 162 -3.94 3.00 3.18
C ILE A 162 -3.29 4.23 3.79
N CYS A 163 -2.32 4.02 4.66
CA CYS A 163 -1.54 5.10 5.25
C CYS A 163 -0.07 4.69 5.33
N PHE A 164 0.80 5.54 4.81
CA PHE A 164 2.25 5.36 4.96
C PHE A 164 2.72 6.12 6.18
N GLN A 165 3.36 5.41 7.13
CA GLN A 165 4.10 6.06 8.21
C GLN A 165 5.34 6.76 7.67
N GLU A 166 5.82 6.31 6.54
CA GLU A 166 7.03 6.73 5.81
C GLU A 166 8.30 6.27 6.50
N THR A 167 8.54 6.70 7.74
CA THR A 167 9.61 6.22 8.62
C THR A 167 9.13 6.21 10.08
N TYR A 168 9.63 5.28 10.85
CA TYR A 168 9.42 5.19 12.31
C TYR A 168 10.51 5.94 13.10
N ASN A 169 11.51 6.53 12.42
CA ASN A 169 12.54 7.34 13.09
C ASN A 169 11.97 8.68 13.52
N LYS A 170 11.37 8.72 14.72
CA LYS A 170 10.75 9.92 15.29
C LYS A 170 11.71 11.10 15.40
N ALA A 171 12.99 10.85 15.73
CA ALA A 171 14.00 11.91 15.89
C ALA A 171 14.30 12.65 14.57
N ARG A 172 14.22 11.94 13.44
CA ARG A 172 14.49 12.49 12.12
C ARG A 172 13.24 12.80 11.29
N TYR A 173 12.07 12.45 11.79
CA TYR A 173 10.81 12.54 11.08
C TYR A 173 10.52 13.93 10.51
N ASN A 174 10.81 15.00 11.29
CA ASN A 174 10.61 16.38 10.88
C ASN A 174 11.61 16.87 9.83
N ILE A 175 12.73 16.18 9.63
CA ILE A 175 13.65 16.47 8.51
C ILE A 175 12.96 16.20 7.17
N TYR A 176 12.17 15.12 7.11
CA TYR A 176 11.44 14.72 5.92
C TYR A 176 10.07 15.39 5.78
N HIS A 177 9.48 15.78 6.92
CA HIS A 177 8.15 16.38 7.02
C HIS A 177 8.20 17.70 7.80
N PRO A 178 8.89 18.75 7.30
CA PRO A 178 9.17 19.95 8.08
C PRO A 178 7.94 20.81 8.37
N ARG A 179 6.85 20.67 7.60
CA ARG A 179 5.66 21.52 7.72
C ARG A 179 4.37 20.77 7.38
N GLY A 180 3.25 21.25 7.95
CA GLY A 180 1.91 20.71 7.72
C GLY A 180 1.52 19.64 8.75
N MET A 181 0.35 19.05 8.60
CA MET A 181 -0.14 18.01 9.53
C MET A 181 0.71 16.74 9.49
N LYS A 182 1.34 16.43 8.37
CA LYS A 182 2.23 15.28 8.25
C LYS A 182 3.48 15.41 9.13
N SER A 183 3.88 16.62 9.55
CA SER A 183 4.95 16.81 10.52
C SER A 183 4.63 16.27 11.93
N LYS A 184 3.38 15.98 12.22
CA LYS A 184 2.92 15.48 13.53
C LYS A 184 3.03 13.97 13.61
N PHE A 185 4.21 13.46 13.98
CA PHE A 185 4.51 12.03 14.08
C PHE A 185 3.44 11.26 14.85
N GLU A 186 3.09 11.70 16.07
CA GLU A 186 2.11 11.02 16.93
C GLU A 186 0.70 10.98 16.30
N TRP A 187 0.32 12.06 15.62
CA TRP A 187 -0.96 12.09 14.92
C TRP A 187 -1.02 11.03 13.82
N ARG A 188 0.09 10.85 13.10
CA ARG A 188 0.14 9.92 11.98
C ARG A 188 0.23 8.48 12.46
N VAL A 189 1.16 8.14 13.36
CA VAL A 189 1.31 6.77 13.86
C VAL A 189 0.05 6.27 14.59
N ASN A 190 -0.61 7.13 15.38
CA ASN A 190 -1.90 6.82 16.00
C ASN A 190 -3.09 6.85 15.01
N GLY A 191 -2.86 7.19 13.75
CA GLY A 191 -3.88 7.12 12.69
C GLY A 191 -4.42 5.71 12.49
N PHE A 192 -3.54 4.71 12.59
CA PHE A 192 -3.92 3.30 12.45
C PHE A 192 -4.86 2.83 13.56
N ASP A 193 -4.66 3.30 14.80
CA ASP A 193 -5.59 3.04 15.91
C ASP A 193 -6.97 3.66 15.63
N ARG A 194 -7.03 4.88 15.08
CA ARG A 194 -8.31 5.53 14.75
C ARG A 194 -9.05 4.79 13.62
N MET A 195 -8.33 4.24 12.65
CA MET A 195 -8.93 3.36 11.62
C MET A 195 -9.52 2.09 12.25
N GLY A 196 -8.76 1.44 13.14
CA GLY A 196 -9.22 0.25 13.85
C GLY A 196 -10.41 0.53 14.77
N GLN A 197 -10.41 1.65 15.51
CA GLN A 197 -11.54 2.10 16.35
C GLN A 197 -12.80 2.33 15.52
N ALA A 198 -12.69 2.89 14.33
CA ALA A 198 -13.81 3.08 13.41
C ALA A 198 -14.27 1.74 12.77
N GLY A 199 -13.56 0.65 13.01
CA GLY A 199 -13.87 -0.66 12.41
C GLY A 199 -13.72 -0.66 10.89
N VAL A 200 -12.68 -0.02 10.36
CA VAL A 200 -12.35 -0.09 8.94
C VAL A 200 -12.01 -1.55 8.59
N HIS A 201 -12.61 -2.06 7.51
CA HIS A 201 -12.45 -3.46 7.12
C HIS A 201 -10.99 -3.81 6.74
N SER A 202 -10.30 -2.91 6.01
CA SER A 202 -8.93 -3.15 5.56
C SER A 202 -8.03 -1.95 5.87
N ILE A 203 -6.87 -2.21 6.48
CA ILE A 203 -5.85 -1.19 6.77
C ILE A 203 -4.56 -1.56 6.05
N GLY A 204 -4.11 -0.67 5.15
CA GLY A 204 -2.81 -0.77 4.50
C GLY A 204 -1.76 0.06 5.22
N MET A 205 -0.60 -0.55 5.47
CA MET A 205 0.55 0.07 6.12
C MET A 205 1.74 0.15 5.17
N GLY A 206 2.61 1.14 5.36
CA GLY A 206 3.82 1.19 4.57
C GLY A 206 4.89 2.10 5.15
N VAL A 207 6.12 1.85 4.72
CA VAL A 207 7.30 2.69 4.92
C VAL A 207 7.90 3.04 3.56
N LEU A 208 8.43 4.25 3.42
CA LEU A 208 9.08 4.67 2.18
C LEU A 208 10.56 4.32 2.27
N ILE A 209 10.96 3.30 1.52
CA ILE A 209 12.35 2.84 1.47
C ILE A 209 13.22 3.90 0.79
N GLY A 210 14.23 4.36 1.52
CA GLY A 210 15.15 5.42 1.07
C GLY A 210 15.26 6.59 2.03
N LEU A 211 14.35 6.74 3.00
CA LEU A 211 14.43 7.77 4.02
C LEU A 211 15.45 7.42 5.11
N GLU A 212 15.31 6.26 5.71
CA GLU A 212 16.14 5.78 6.83
C GLU A 212 16.61 4.33 6.57
N GLU A 213 17.37 3.78 7.50
CA GLU A 213 17.77 2.37 7.43
C GLU A 213 16.52 1.48 7.41
N TRP A 214 16.26 0.86 6.27
CA TRP A 214 15.02 0.17 5.99
C TRP A 214 14.74 -1.01 6.95
N ARG A 215 15.79 -1.71 7.43
CA ARG A 215 15.61 -2.82 8.36
C ARG A 215 15.01 -2.37 9.68
N THR A 216 15.43 -1.20 10.16
CA THR A 216 14.86 -0.58 11.36
C THR A 216 13.40 -0.20 11.14
N ASP A 217 13.10 0.48 10.04
CA ASP A 217 11.74 0.93 9.74
C ASP A 217 10.75 -0.23 9.57
N VAL A 218 11.14 -1.28 8.83
CA VAL A 218 10.25 -2.44 8.64
C VAL A 218 10.11 -3.29 9.91
N THR A 219 11.12 -3.33 10.77
CA THR A 219 11.02 -3.96 12.10
C THR A 219 10.00 -3.23 12.97
N MET A 220 10.08 -1.92 13.02
CA MET A 220 9.10 -1.12 13.77
C MET A 220 7.69 -1.24 13.18
N MET A 221 7.57 -1.34 11.86
CA MET A 221 6.29 -1.62 11.20
C MET A 221 5.77 -3.03 11.56
N ALA A 222 6.64 -4.04 11.67
CA ALA A 222 6.24 -5.39 12.09
C ALA A 222 5.70 -5.41 13.53
N TYR A 223 6.34 -4.70 14.47
CA TYR A 223 5.79 -4.50 15.82
C TYR A 223 4.42 -3.81 15.79
N HIS A 224 4.29 -2.76 15.00
CA HIS A 224 3.04 -2.02 14.86
C HIS A 224 1.93 -2.88 14.25
N LEU A 225 2.25 -3.67 13.21
CA LEU A 225 1.32 -4.63 12.61
C LEU A 225 0.82 -5.65 13.66
N ARG A 226 1.71 -6.28 14.42
CA ARG A 226 1.32 -7.23 15.47
C ARG A 226 0.44 -6.59 16.55
N TYR A 227 0.78 -5.37 16.96
CA TYR A 227 -0.06 -4.60 17.90
C TYR A 227 -1.47 -4.41 17.35
N LEU A 228 -1.60 -3.94 16.11
CA LEU A 228 -2.89 -3.67 15.49
C LEU A 228 -3.68 -4.96 15.25
N GLN A 229 -3.07 -6.03 14.79
CA GLN A 229 -3.70 -7.34 14.60
C GLN A 229 -4.27 -7.89 15.91
N LYS A 230 -3.51 -7.77 17.00
CA LYS A 230 -3.97 -8.19 18.32
C LYS A 230 -5.14 -7.35 18.82
N LYS A 231 -5.11 -6.04 18.60
CA LYS A 231 -6.11 -5.10 19.11
C LYS A 231 -7.36 -5.05 18.24
N TYR A 232 -7.19 -5.11 16.92
CA TYR A 232 -8.27 -4.99 15.92
C TYR A 232 -8.30 -6.22 15.01
N TRP A 233 -8.48 -7.38 15.60
CA TRP A 233 -8.38 -8.70 14.98
C TRP A 233 -9.40 -8.96 13.85
N LYS A 234 -10.46 -8.16 13.75
CA LYS A 234 -11.45 -8.24 12.65
C LYS A 234 -11.01 -7.49 11.39
N THR A 235 -9.95 -6.71 11.46
CA THR A 235 -9.44 -5.92 10.35
C THR A 235 -8.46 -6.74 9.52
N LYS A 236 -8.61 -6.68 8.19
CA LYS A 236 -7.63 -7.21 7.23
C LYS A 236 -6.45 -6.24 7.08
N TYR A 237 -5.23 -6.75 7.03
CA TYR A 237 -4.04 -5.90 6.91
C TYR A 237 -3.33 -6.12 5.58
N SER A 238 -2.75 -5.05 5.05
CA SER A 238 -1.81 -5.11 3.93
C SER A 238 -0.57 -4.28 4.21
N VAL A 239 0.56 -4.67 3.61
CA VAL A 239 1.83 -3.96 3.74
C VAL A 239 2.40 -3.63 2.37
N ASN A 240 3.12 -2.51 2.29
CA ASN A 240 3.79 -2.06 1.08
C ASN A 240 5.15 -1.43 1.43
N PHE A 241 6.16 -1.71 0.61
CA PHE A 241 7.54 -1.26 0.78
C PHE A 241 8.02 -0.49 -0.47
N PRO A 242 7.38 0.62 -0.85
CA PRO A 242 7.78 1.36 -2.04
C PRO A 242 9.20 1.89 -1.87
N ARG A 243 10.05 1.60 -2.86
CA ARG A 243 11.34 2.26 -2.96
C ARG A 243 11.15 3.67 -3.48
N MET A 244 11.88 4.63 -2.90
CA MET A 244 11.81 6.01 -3.33
C MET A 244 12.16 6.13 -4.83
N ARG A 245 11.36 6.89 -5.55
CA ARG A 245 11.60 7.28 -6.94
C ARG A 245 11.77 8.78 -7.02
N PRO A 246 12.56 9.28 -7.97
CA PRO A 246 12.65 10.71 -8.18
C PRO A 246 11.27 11.32 -8.36
N ALA A 247 11.01 12.42 -7.65
CA ALA A 247 9.85 13.26 -7.90
C ALA A 247 10.24 14.37 -8.87
N GLU A 248 9.33 14.77 -9.75
CA GLU A 248 9.55 15.94 -10.60
C GLU A 248 9.80 17.17 -9.74
N ASN A 249 10.84 17.93 -10.08
CA ASN A 249 11.32 19.09 -9.32
C ASN A 249 11.74 18.80 -7.86
N GLY A 250 11.93 17.51 -7.49
CA GLY A 250 12.39 17.11 -6.18
C GLY A 250 13.91 16.92 -6.14
N GLY A 251 14.61 17.70 -5.31
CA GLY A 251 16.06 17.58 -5.11
C GLY A 251 16.47 16.54 -4.07
N PHE A 252 15.54 15.87 -3.41
CA PHE A 252 15.85 14.92 -2.35
C PHE A 252 16.36 13.60 -2.93
N GLN A 253 17.54 13.18 -2.46
CA GLN A 253 18.13 11.90 -2.81
C GLN A 253 17.92 10.89 -1.66
N PRO A 254 17.68 9.59 -1.98
CA PRO A 254 17.56 8.59 -0.92
C PRO A 254 18.83 8.50 -0.08
N ASN A 255 18.68 8.46 1.24
CA ASN A 255 19.79 8.23 2.18
C ASN A 255 20.27 6.78 2.13
N VAL A 256 19.38 5.85 1.78
CA VAL A 256 19.66 4.42 1.67
C VAL A 256 19.07 3.90 0.37
N ILE A 257 19.85 3.12 -0.36
CA ILE A 257 19.41 2.48 -1.61
C ILE A 257 19.20 0.99 -1.34
N MET A 258 17.98 0.52 -1.52
CA MET A 258 17.65 -0.91 -1.47
C MET A 258 17.75 -1.50 -2.89
N ASN A 259 18.55 -2.53 -3.07
CA ASN A 259 18.61 -3.27 -4.33
C ASN A 259 17.48 -4.31 -4.44
N ASP A 260 17.32 -4.91 -5.63
CA ASP A 260 16.24 -5.87 -5.90
C ASP A 260 16.32 -7.12 -5.03
N ARG A 261 17.55 -7.58 -4.71
CA ARG A 261 17.78 -8.74 -3.86
C ARG A 261 17.34 -8.48 -2.41
N GLU A 262 17.57 -7.28 -1.91
CA GLU A 262 17.12 -6.87 -0.56
C GLU A 262 15.60 -6.70 -0.51
N LEU A 263 14.99 -6.16 -1.59
CA LEU A 263 13.53 -6.08 -1.69
C LEU A 263 12.88 -7.47 -1.71
N ALA A 264 13.46 -8.40 -2.44
CA ALA A 264 13.02 -9.80 -2.45
C ALA A 264 13.16 -10.44 -1.07
N GLN A 265 14.31 -10.25 -0.40
CA GLN A 265 14.55 -10.75 0.96
C GLN A 265 13.50 -10.22 1.94
N LEU A 266 13.22 -8.92 1.91
CA LEU A 266 12.20 -8.29 2.74
C LEU A 266 10.81 -8.89 2.49
N THR A 267 10.43 -9.07 1.22
CA THR A 267 9.14 -9.63 0.85
C THR A 267 8.98 -11.06 1.32
N PHE A 268 10.01 -11.90 1.15
CA PHE A 268 9.99 -13.27 1.63
C PHE A 268 9.95 -13.33 3.16
N ALA A 269 10.75 -12.51 3.83
CA ALA A 269 10.75 -12.41 5.29
C ALA A 269 9.38 -12.00 5.83
N MET A 270 8.72 -11.03 5.20
CA MET A 270 7.39 -10.56 5.61
C MET A 270 6.33 -11.66 5.45
N ARG A 271 6.37 -12.43 4.36
CA ARG A 271 5.45 -13.55 4.15
C ARG A 271 5.70 -14.69 5.16
N ILE A 272 6.96 -14.96 5.50
CA ILE A 272 7.32 -15.94 6.53
C ILE A 272 6.88 -15.46 7.92
N PHE A 273 7.03 -14.18 8.19
CA PHE A 273 6.60 -13.55 9.44
C PHE A 273 5.07 -13.55 9.58
N ASP A 274 4.35 -13.25 8.51
CA ASP A 274 2.90 -13.15 8.53
C ASP A 274 2.30 -13.78 7.26
N HIS A 275 1.64 -14.92 7.46
CA HIS A 275 1.06 -15.69 6.35
C HIS A 275 -0.21 -15.07 5.78
N ASP A 276 -0.91 -14.23 6.56
CA ASP A 276 -2.23 -13.71 6.23
C ASP A 276 -2.21 -12.27 5.69
N VAL A 277 -1.09 -11.55 5.87
CA VAL A 277 -0.98 -10.17 5.42
C VAL A 277 -0.94 -10.09 3.88
N ASP A 278 -1.71 -9.19 3.27
CA ASP A 278 -1.52 -8.85 1.87
C ASP A 278 -0.21 -8.09 1.67
N ILE A 279 0.60 -8.48 0.70
CA ILE A 279 1.80 -7.73 0.30
C ILE A 279 1.54 -7.13 -1.07
N SER A 280 1.61 -5.80 -1.16
CA SER A 280 1.24 -5.06 -2.36
C SER A 280 2.46 -4.47 -3.07
N TYR A 281 2.51 -4.64 -4.38
CA TYR A 281 3.46 -3.95 -5.26
C TYR A 281 2.71 -3.06 -6.24
N SER A 282 3.10 -1.79 -6.28
CA SER A 282 2.57 -0.83 -7.26
C SER A 282 3.43 -0.78 -8.53
N THR A 283 2.96 -0.06 -9.53
CA THR A 283 3.69 0.26 -10.77
C THR A 283 4.95 1.11 -10.55
N ARG A 284 5.26 1.47 -9.31
CA ARG A 284 6.53 2.08 -8.91
C ARG A 284 7.71 1.14 -9.16
N GLU A 285 7.50 -0.17 -9.03
CA GLU A 285 8.51 -1.17 -9.32
C GLU A 285 8.49 -1.60 -10.79
N PRO A 286 9.67 -1.89 -11.41
CA PRO A 286 9.74 -2.34 -12.81
C PRO A 286 8.96 -3.63 -13.04
N ALA A 287 8.47 -3.81 -14.28
CA ALA A 287 7.69 -4.97 -14.71
C ALA A 287 8.36 -6.30 -14.33
N GLN A 288 9.67 -6.44 -14.59
CA GLN A 288 10.42 -7.66 -14.29
C GLN A 288 10.40 -8.04 -12.80
N ILE A 289 10.55 -7.06 -11.89
CA ILE A 289 10.50 -7.31 -10.44
C ILE A 289 9.09 -7.73 -10.04
N ARG A 290 8.08 -7.02 -10.54
CA ARG A 290 6.68 -7.33 -10.22
C ARG A 290 6.30 -8.72 -10.67
N ASP A 291 6.67 -9.10 -11.89
CA ASP A 291 6.40 -10.43 -12.45
C ASP A 291 7.11 -11.54 -11.65
N ASN A 292 8.39 -11.35 -11.34
CA ASN A 292 9.17 -12.32 -10.56
C ASN A 292 8.64 -12.51 -9.13
N MET A 293 8.07 -11.47 -8.54
CA MET A 293 7.57 -11.50 -7.15
C MET A 293 6.11 -11.96 -7.04
N ALA A 294 5.38 -12.02 -8.17
CA ALA A 294 4.01 -12.49 -8.20
C ALA A 294 3.89 -13.94 -7.70
N GLY A 295 3.20 -14.12 -6.56
CA GLY A 295 3.05 -15.43 -5.91
C GLY A 295 4.29 -15.96 -5.19
N LEU A 296 5.38 -15.17 -5.11
CA LEU A 296 6.50 -15.44 -4.20
C LEU A 296 6.42 -14.63 -2.89
N GLY A 297 5.27 -14.11 -2.57
CA GLY A 297 5.00 -13.24 -1.43
C GLY A 297 3.99 -12.15 -1.78
N VAL A 298 4.11 -11.56 -2.97
CA VAL A 298 3.20 -10.51 -3.45
C VAL A 298 1.85 -11.11 -3.83
N THR A 299 0.78 -10.50 -3.32
CA THR A 299 -0.62 -10.96 -3.49
C THR A 299 -1.52 -9.88 -4.09
N THR A 300 -1.04 -8.63 -4.14
CA THR A 300 -1.82 -7.50 -4.64
C THR A 300 -0.95 -6.62 -5.55
N MET A 301 -1.49 -6.20 -6.69
CA MET A 301 -0.77 -5.35 -7.65
C MET A 301 -1.68 -4.26 -8.22
N SER A 302 -1.13 -3.06 -8.43
CA SER A 302 -1.78 -2.08 -9.29
C SER A 302 -1.44 -2.32 -10.76
N ALA A 303 -2.29 -1.87 -11.68
CA ALA A 303 -2.00 -1.84 -13.10
C ALA A 303 -2.44 -0.50 -13.67
N GLU A 304 -1.77 -0.08 -14.75
CA GLU A 304 -2.13 1.12 -15.52
C GLU A 304 -2.25 2.40 -14.66
N SER A 305 -1.38 2.52 -13.63
CA SER A 305 -1.46 3.61 -12.66
C SER A 305 -1.07 4.95 -13.27
N LYS A 306 -1.88 5.97 -12.98
CA LYS A 306 -1.57 7.37 -13.21
C LYS A 306 -1.43 8.06 -11.87
N THR A 307 -0.39 8.89 -11.71
CA THR A 307 -0.07 9.54 -10.42
C THR A 307 -0.36 11.03 -10.40
N GLU A 308 -0.99 11.52 -11.46
CA GLU A 308 -1.52 12.86 -11.62
C GLU A 308 -3.05 12.91 -11.41
N PRO A 309 -3.59 13.99 -10.87
CA PRO A 309 -5.04 14.15 -10.73
C PRO A 309 -5.75 14.19 -12.09
N GLY A 310 -6.70 13.28 -12.28
CA GLY A 310 -7.46 13.22 -13.52
C GLY A 310 -6.69 12.63 -14.70
N GLY A 311 -5.69 11.79 -14.43
CA GLY A 311 -4.79 11.27 -15.46
C GLY A 311 -5.40 10.26 -16.43
N TYR A 312 -6.60 9.74 -16.17
CA TYR A 312 -7.25 8.79 -17.07
C TYR A 312 -8.12 9.46 -18.16
N TYR A 313 -8.61 10.66 -17.91
CA TYR A 313 -9.51 11.36 -18.84
C TYR A 313 -9.32 12.87 -18.86
N THR A 314 -9.38 13.51 -17.69
CA THR A 314 -9.54 14.97 -17.57
C THR A 314 -8.23 15.71 -17.86
N TYR A 315 -7.10 15.23 -17.33
CA TYR A 315 -5.79 15.89 -17.39
C TYR A 315 -4.64 14.90 -17.64
N PRO A 316 -4.63 14.16 -18.75
CA PRO A 316 -3.64 13.11 -19.00
C PRO A 316 -2.20 13.62 -19.20
N GLN A 317 -1.96 14.92 -19.13
CA GLN A 317 -0.66 15.59 -19.27
C GLN A 317 -0.27 16.37 -18.00
N ALA A 318 -0.97 16.14 -16.86
CA ALA A 318 -0.64 16.82 -15.61
C ALA A 318 0.67 16.29 -15.03
N LEU A 319 1.29 17.06 -14.10
CA LEU A 319 2.52 16.63 -13.43
C LEU A 319 2.25 15.47 -12.48
N GLU A 320 3.02 14.43 -12.62
CA GLU A 320 3.00 13.23 -11.80
C GLU A 320 3.52 13.49 -10.37
N GLN A 321 3.05 12.71 -9.39
CA GLN A 321 3.60 12.72 -8.05
C GLN A 321 5.02 12.15 -8.01
N PHE A 322 5.26 11.10 -8.78
CA PHE A 322 6.52 10.42 -9.00
C PHE A 322 6.44 9.59 -10.29
N HIS A 323 7.59 9.27 -10.86
CA HIS A 323 7.68 8.49 -12.08
C HIS A 323 7.19 7.04 -11.89
N VAL A 324 6.33 6.58 -12.80
CA VAL A 324 5.86 5.20 -12.90
C VAL A 324 6.88 4.37 -13.69
N SER A 325 7.30 3.21 -13.15
CA SER A 325 8.31 2.36 -13.78
C SER A 325 7.72 1.23 -14.64
N ASP A 326 6.49 0.81 -14.34
CA ASP A 326 5.75 -0.19 -15.13
C ASP A 326 4.52 0.48 -15.75
N GLU A 327 4.66 0.83 -17.02
CA GLU A 327 3.64 1.53 -17.80
C GLU A 327 2.68 0.59 -18.55
N ARG A 328 2.80 -0.72 -18.32
CA ARG A 328 1.95 -1.72 -18.99
C ARG A 328 0.47 -1.46 -18.70
N THR A 329 -0.33 -1.69 -19.73
CA THR A 329 -1.80 -1.70 -19.63
C THR A 329 -2.30 -2.83 -18.72
N ALA A 330 -3.52 -2.71 -18.24
CA ALA A 330 -4.18 -3.75 -17.45
C ALA A 330 -4.18 -5.12 -18.16
N VAL A 331 -4.40 -5.11 -19.47
CA VAL A 331 -4.42 -6.32 -20.32
C VAL A 331 -3.03 -6.96 -20.42
N GLU A 332 -1.98 -6.16 -20.57
CA GLU A 332 -0.59 -6.66 -20.63
C GLU A 332 -0.16 -7.26 -19.29
N VAL A 333 -0.51 -6.62 -18.16
CA VAL A 333 -0.23 -7.15 -16.82
C VAL A 333 -1.01 -8.45 -16.59
N GLU A 334 -2.30 -8.49 -16.97
CA GLU A 334 -3.11 -9.70 -16.88
C GLU A 334 -2.49 -10.86 -17.69
N HIS A 335 -2.06 -10.59 -18.92
CA HIS A 335 -1.42 -11.60 -19.77
C HIS A 335 -0.11 -12.10 -19.15
N ALA A 336 0.72 -11.20 -18.64
CA ALA A 336 1.99 -11.56 -17.97
C ALA A 336 1.72 -12.47 -16.75
N LEU A 337 0.78 -12.11 -15.87
CA LEU A 337 0.43 -12.91 -14.71
C LEU A 337 -0.11 -14.30 -15.09
N LYS A 338 -1.00 -14.38 -16.09
CA LYS A 338 -1.50 -15.66 -16.59
C LYS A 338 -0.40 -16.54 -17.19
N SER A 339 0.55 -15.96 -17.90
CA SER A 339 1.72 -16.69 -18.45
C SER A 339 2.61 -17.28 -17.35
N LEU A 340 2.63 -16.68 -16.17
CA LEU A 340 3.32 -17.17 -14.97
C LEU A 340 2.46 -18.17 -14.14
N GLY A 341 1.30 -18.54 -14.65
CA GLY A 341 0.37 -19.45 -13.97
C GLY A 341 -0.33 -18.83 -12.77
N ARG A 342 -0.45 -17.49 -12.74
CA ARG A 342 -1.19 -16.73 -11.72
C ARG A 342 -2.56 -16.33 -12.25
N GLU A 343 -3.49 -16.07 -11.32
CA GLU A 343 -4.88 -15.70 -11.62
C GLU A 343 -5.12 -14.26 -11.18
N PRO A 344 -5.14 -13.28 -12.10
CA PRO A 344 -5.53 -11.89 -11.78
C PRO A 344 -6.98 -11.85 -11.31
N VAL A 345 -7.21 -11.28 -10.11
CA VAL A 345 -8.54 -11.13 -9.51
C VAL A 345 -8.90 -9.65 -9.50
N TRP A 346 -9.91 -9.29 -10.27
CA TRP A 346 -10.37 -7.91 -10.41
C TRP A 346 -11.40 -7.51 -9.36
N LYS A 347 -12.13 -8.49 -8.79
CA LYS A 347 -13.10 -8.32 -7.72
C LYS A 347 -12.86 -9.36 -6.62
N ASP A 348 -12.35 -8.93 -5.48
CA ASP A 348 -12.04 -9.77 -4.32
C ASP A 348 -12.89 -9.41 -3.08
N TRP A 349 -13.77 -8.42 -3.20
CA TRP A 349 -14.66 -8.00 -2.13
C TRP A 349 -16.02 -7.56 -2.68
N ASP A 350 -17.08 -7.79 -1.88
CA ASP A 350 -18.42 -7.28 -2.14
C ASP A 350 -19.09 -6.90 -0.81
N VAL A 351 -19.72 -5.73 -0.77
CA VAL A 351 -20.41 -5.20 0.42
C VAL A 351 -21.52 -6.11 0.95
N SER A 352 -22.00 -7.04 0.14
CA SER A 352 -22.98 -8.05 0.58
C SER A 352 -22.43 -8.98 1.67
N PHE A 353 -21.12 -9.16 1.75
CA PHE A 353 -20.49 -9.94 2.82
C PHE A 353 -20.60 -9.27 4.20
N ASP A 354 -20.70 -7.92 4.28
CA ASP A 354 -20.95 -7.20 5.53
C ASP A 354 -22.37 -7.36 6.07
N LYS A 355 -23.31 -7.73 5.20
CA LYS A 355 -24.74 -7.85 5.53
C LYS A 355 -25.14 -9.23 6.04
N PHE A 356 -24.22 -10.18 6.10
CA PHE A 356 -24.49 -11.48 6.70
C PHE A 356 -24.64 -11.32 8.22
N THR A 357 -25.87 -11.05 8.66
CA THR A 357 -26.26 -11.31 10.05
C THR A 357 -26.26 -12.83 10.21
N PRO A 358 -25.50 -13.40 11.16
CA PRO A 358 -25.58 -14.83 11.41
C PRO A 358 -27.04 -15.18 11.68
N ILE A 359 -27.57 -16.12 10.94
CA ILE A 359 -28.85 -16.74 11.30
C ILE A 359 -28.65 -17.33 12.70
N ARG A 360 -29.37 -16.80 13.69
CA ARG A 360 -29.35 -17.27 15.08
C ARG A 360 -29.92 -18.65 15.20
#